data_1bc95810e68fe5ccfb4d398226461e8b
#
_entry.id   1bc95810e68fe5ccfb4d398226461e8b
#
_cell.length_a   1.000
_cell.length_b   1.000
_cell.length_c   1.000
_cell.angle_alpha   90.00
_cell.angle_beta   90.00
_cell.angle_gamma   90.00
#
_symmetry.space_group_name_H-M   'P 1'
#
loop_
_entity.id
_entity.type
_entity.pdbx_description
1 polymer ?
#
loop_
_entity_poly.entity_id
_entity_poly.type
_entity_poly.pdbx_seq_one_letter_code
_entity_poly.pdbx_strand_id
1 'polypeptide(L)'
;MRQFIVQNEQAGKDSTRVITLFNRIMEQEPDEAQLPLLYAQYLLSKGMNKEAGPVLRQVLTIDPTNTAARMTLLGEAVRQEDYKEIMNLCEAGVESNPDMLEFYFYLAIAYNQAERTDDALAICQKALSHVKDDSKKEVVSDFYAIIGDAYHTKNLHAEAYAAYDSALVYNPSNIGALNNYAYYLSVERRDLDKAEEMSYKTVKAEPNNSTYLDTYAWILFVKGNY
;
A
#
# COMPACT_ATOMS: atom_id res chain seq x y z
N MET A 1 7.29 -29.92 13.01
CA MET A 1 7.48 -28.58 13.57
C MET A 1 6.20 -27.99 14.16
N ARG A 2 5.09 -27.77 13.42
CA ARG A 2 3.85 -27.17 13.95
C ARG A 2 3.32 -27.85 15.22
N GLN A 3 3.26 -29.19 15.27
CA GLN A 3 2.84 -29.94 16.48
C GLN A 3 3.74 -29.67 17.69
N PHE A 4 5.05 -29.56 17.47
CA PHE A 4 6.01 -29.25 18.53
C PHE A 4 5.80 -27.83 19.09
N ILE A 5 5.53 -26.85 18.23
CA ILE A 5 5.21 -25.46 18.64
C ILE A 5 3.97 -25.47 19.52
N VAL A 6 2.87 -26.07 19.04
CA VAL A 6 1.59 -26.16 19.76
C VAL A 6 1.75 -26.82 21.13
N GLN A 7 2.48 -27.96 21.19
CA GLN A 7 2.72 -28.65 22.45
C GLN A 7 3.55 -27.86 23.45
N ASN A 8 4.54 -27.08 22.97
CA ASN A 8 5.35 -26.24 23.87
C ASN A 8 4.59 -24.99 24.34
N GLU A 9 3.71 -24.44 23.51
CA GLU A 9 2.83 -23.33 23.90
C GLU A 9 1.80 -23.77 24.95
N GLN A 10 1.16 -24.92 24.77
CA GLN A 10 0.22 -25.49 25.74
C GLN A 10 0.87 -25.83 27.10
N ALA A 11 2.17 -26.15 27.08
CA ALA A 11 2.95 -26.45 28.29
C ALA A 11 3.51 -25.21 29.01
N GLY A 12 3.24 -23.99 28.51
CA GLY A 12 3.78 -22.74 29.07
C GLY A 12 5.31 -22.64 29.02
N LYS A 13 5.95 -23.38 28.09
CA LYS A 13 7.40 -23.42 27.98
C LYS A 13 7.95 -22.21 27.25
N ASP A 14 9.13 -21.77 27.71
CA ASP A 14 9.86 -20.63 27.21
C ASP A 14 10.08 -20.69 25.68
N SER A 15 9.77 -19.58 25.00
CA SER A 15 10.00 -19.38 23.56
C SER A 15 11.44 -19.67 23.13
N THR A 16 12.42 -19.53 24.03
CA THR A 16 13.85 -19.79 23.79
C THR A 16 14.11 -21.19 23.21
N ARG A 17 13.40 -22.20 23.70
CA ARG A 17 13.58 -23.58 23.20
C ARG A 17 13.08 -23.75 21.76
N VAL A 18 11.98 -23.09 21.42
CA VAL A 18 11.42 -23.11 20.06
C VAL A 18 12.35 -22.37 19.10
N ILE A 19 12.84 -21.20 19.50
CA ILE A 19 13.82 -20.40 18.74
C ILE A 19 15.11 -21.20 18.49
N THR A 20 15.67 -21.82 19.54
CA THR A 20 16.89 -22.64 19.43
C THR A 20 16.71 -23.79 18.46
N LEU A 21 15.53 -24.44 18.47
CA LEU A 21 15.24 -25.52 17.56
C LEU A 21 15.15 -25.04 16.10
N PHE A 22 14.47 -23.91 15.85
CA PHE A 22 14.41 -23.32 14.51
C PHE A 22 15.81 -23.03 13.97
N ASN A 23 16.64 -22.33 14.74
CA ASN A 23 18.00 -21.98 14.32
C ASN A 23 18.82 -23.22 13.97
N ARG A 24 18.76 -24.27 14.83
CA ARG A 24 19.48 -25.52 14.57
C ARG A 24 19.04 -26.25 13.30
N ILE A 25 17.74 -26.26 13.01
CA ILE A 25 17.23 -26.94 11.81
C ILE A 25 17.55 -26.11 10.56
N MET A 26 17.44 -24.79 10.63
CA MET A 26 17.80 -23.89 9.52
C MET A 26 19.28 -23.99 9.15
N GLU A 27 20.17 -24.23 10.12
CA GLU A 27 21.58 -24.51 9.87
C GLU A 27 21.80 -25.83 9.12
N GLN A 28 20.92 -26.83 9.31
CA GLN A 28 21.02 -28.14 8.66
C GLN A 28 20.40 -28.14 7.25
N GLU A 29 19.40 -27.31 7.01
CA GLU A 29 18.65 -27.23 5.74
C GLU A 29 18.58 -25.77 5.26
N PRO A 30 19.71 -25.19 4.85
CA PRO A 30 19.80 -23.75 4.55
C PRO A 30 19.03 -23.29 3.30
N ASP A 31 18.74 -24.22 2.38
CA ASP A 31 18.10 -23.94 1.10
C ASP A 31 16.58 -24.14 1.11
N GLU A 32 16.00 -24.47 2.26
CA GLU A 32 14.55 -24.66 2.40
C GLU A 32 13.84 -23.40 2.90
N ALA A 33 13.05 -22.75 2.02
CA ALA A 33 12.34 -21.49 2.34
C ALA A 33 11.17 -21.66 3.34
N GLN A 34 10.58 -22.86 3.44
CA GLN A 34 9.39 -23.08 4.29
C GLN A 34 9.71 -22.98 5.78
N LEU A 35 10.89 -23.42 6.18
CA LEU A 35 11.27 -23.44 7.59
C LEU A 35 11.54 -22.01 8.12
N PRO A 36 12.37 -21.15 7.46
CA PRO A 36 12.49 -19.76 7.86
C PRO A 36 11.14 -19.00 7.78
N LEU A 37 10.28 -19.30 6.80
CA LEU A 37 8.95 -18.68 6.75
C LEU A 37 8.10 -19.04 8.00
N LEU A 38 8.09 -20.32 8.39
CA LEU A 38 7.39 -20.75 9.61
C LEU A 38 8.00 -20.12 10.87
N TYR A 39 9.32 -19.97 10.91
CA TYR A 39 10.01 -19.31 12.02
C TYR A 39 9.64 -17.82 12.10
N ALA A 40 9.64 -17.11 10.97
CA ALA A 40 9.20 -15.72 10.93
C ALA A 40 7.74 -15.57 11.41
N GLN A 41 6.84 -16.44 10.97
CA GLN A 41 5.44 -16.44 11.44
C GLN A 41 5.35 -16.66 12.95
N TYR A 42 6.16 -17.56 13.50
CA TYR A 42 6.24 -17.78 14.95
C TYR A 42 6.71 -16.51 15.68
N LEU A 43 7.79 -15.88 15.22
CA LEU A 43 8.30 -14.63 15.80
C LEU A 43 7.23 -13.52 15.79
N LEU A 44 6.55 -13.32 14.66
CA LEU A 44 5.46 -12.36 14.51
C LEU A 44 4.30 -12.63 15.48
N SER A 45 3.93 -13.91 15.67
CA SER A 45 2.89 -14.31 16.63
C SER A 45 3.24 -13.98 18.08
N LYS A 46 4.54 -13.79 18.37
CA LYS A 46 5.07 -13.39 19.70
C LYS A 46 5.35 -11.89 19.79
N GLY A 47 5.01 -11.10 18.76
CA GLY A 47 5.31 -9.68 18.72
C GLY A 47 6.79 -9.33 18.50
N MET A 48 7.62 -10.32 18.13
CA MET A 48 9.07 -10.17 17.88
C MET A 48 9.32 -9.72 16.43
N ASN A 49 8.78 -8.54 16.09
CA ASN A 49 8.80 -8.05 14.70
C ASN A 49 10.22 -7.74 14.20
N LYS A 50 11.08 -7.22 15.10
CA LYS A 50 12.47 -6.89 14.75
C LYS A 50 13.28 -8.13 14.37
N GLU A 51 13.05 -9.24 15.05
CA GLU A 51 13.70 -10.52 14.80
C GLU A 51 13.13 -11.23 13.56
N ALA A 52 11.86 -11.02 13.28
CA ALA A 52 11.21 -11.62 12.11
C ALA A 52 11.72 -11.04 10.78
N GLY A 53 12.03 -9.75 10.73
CA GLY A 53 12.46 -9.06 9.51
C GLY A 53 13.67 -9.73 8.81
N PRO A 54 14.80 -9.96 9.49
CA PRO A 54 15.95 -10.67 8.90
C PRO A 54 15.62 -12.08 8.40
N VAL A 55 14.76 -12.82 9.12
CA VAL A 55 14.33 -14.16 8.72
C VAL A 55 13.47 -14.13 7.45
N LEU A 56 12.57 -13.15 7.33
CA LEU A 56 11.78 -12.95 6.11
C LEU A 56 12.66 -12.58 4.90
N ARG A 57 13.72 -11.78 5.10
CA ARG A 57 14.68 -11.48 4.04
C ARG A 57 15.46 -12.73 3.62
N GLN A 58 15.80 -13.62 4.56
CA GLN A 58 16.38 -14.92 4.23
C GLN A 58 15.44 -15.76 3.37
N VAL A 59 14.12 -15.79 3.69
CA VAL A 59 13.12 -16.45 2.84
C VAL A 59 13.18 -15.91 1.41
N LEU A 60 13.22 -14.58 1.23
CA LEU A 60 13.29 -13.96 -0.10
C LEU A 60 14.62 -14.18 -0.83
N THR A 61 15.69 -14.49 -0.11
CA THR A 61 16.96 -14.90 -0.71
C THR A 61 16.88 -16.31 -1.29
N ILE A 62 16.18 -17.21 -0.62
CA ILE A 62 15.98 -18.63 -1.04
C ILE A 62 14.89 -18.71 -2.11
N ASP A 63 13.77 -18.04 -1.87
CA ASP A 63 12.60 -17.97 -2.76
C ASP A 63 12.18 -16.55 -3.03
N PRO A 64 12.73 -15.90 -4.08
CA PRO A 64 12.37 -14.52 -4.45
C PRO A 64 10.90 -14.33 -4.85
N THR A 65 10.18 -15.42 -5.14
CA THR A 65 8.75 -15.36 -5.51
C THR A 65 7.83 -15.44 -4.29
N ASN A 66 8.37 -15.58 -3.09
CA ASN A 66 7.58 -15.76 -1.87
C ASN A 66 6.79 -14.50 -1.50
N THR A 67 5.56 -14.48 -1.97
CA THR A 67 4.64 -13.36 -1.78
C THR A 67 4.35 -13.08 -0.30
N ALA A 68 4.20 -14.13 0.53
CA ALA A 68 3.87 -13.97 1.94
C ALA A 68 4.98 -13.25 2.70
N ALA A 69 6.25 -13.62 2.47
CA ALA A 69 7.39 -12.94 3.08
C ALA A 69 7.48 -11.49 2.61
N ARG A 70 7.34 -11.24 1.30
CA ARG A 70 7.42 -9.92 0.71
C ARG A 70 6.32 -8.99 1.21
N MET A 71 5.06 -9.44 1.23
CA MET A 71 3.93 -8.67 1.73
C MET A 71 4.04 -8.35 3.23
N THR A 72 4.60 -9.27 4.02
CA THR A 72 4.83 -9.01 5.45
C THR A 72 5.87 -7.91 5.66
N LEU A 73 6.98 -7.95 4.93
CA LEU A 73 8.00 -6.88 4.97
C LEU A 73 7.44 -5.56 4.45
N LEU A 74 6.68 -5.60 3.36
CA LEU A 74 6.02 -4.42 2.79
C LEU A 74 5.07 -3.77 3.80
N GLY A 75 4.24 -4.56 4.50
CA GLY A 75 3.35 -4.05 5.53
C GLY A 75 4.10 -3.36 6.69
N GLU A 76 5.31 -3.83 7.03
CA GLU A 76 6.16 -3.15 8.02
C GLU A 76 6.74 -1.84 7.48
N ALA A 77 7.26 -1.86 6.24
CA ALA A 77 7.81 -0.67 5.59
C ALA A 77 6.74 0.43 5.42
N VAL A 78 5.50 0.05 5.08
CA VAL A 78 4.37 0.98 4.98
C VAL A 78 4.04 1.61 6.35
N ARG A 79 4.01 0.83 7.44
CA ARG A 79 3.78 1.37 8.80
C ARG A 79 4.88 2.34 9.26
N GLN A 80 6.10 2.15 8.77
CA GLN A 80 7.25 2.99 9.08
C GLN A 80 7.44 4.16 8.10
N GLU A 81 6.61 4.24 7.07
CA GLU A 81 6.73 5.20 5.97
C GLU A 81 8.12 5.16 5.30
N ASP A 82 8.76 3.96 5.29
CA ASP A 82 10.05 3.74 4.64
C ASP A 82 9.86 3.55 3.13
N TYR A 83 9.70 4.68 2.44
CA TYR A 83 9.46 4.69 0.99
C TYR A 83 10.59 4.06 0.19
N LYS A 84 11.83 4.10 0.70
CA LYS A 84 12.96 3.44 0.03
C LYS A 84 12.82 1.91 0.09
N GLU A 85 12.47 1.37 1.25
CA GLU A 85 12.24 -0.06 1.41
C GLU A 85 10.97 -0.50 0.66
N ILE A 86 9.90 0.32 0.65
CA ILE A 86 8.70 0.06 -0.16
C ILE A 86 9.08 -0.09 -1.64
N MET A 87 9.87 0.85 -2.19
CA MET A 87 10.33 0.75 -3.58
C MET A 87 11.12 -0.53 -3.82
N ASN A 88 12.11 -0.85 -2.99
CA ASN A 88 12.92 -2.07 -3.14
C ASN A 88 12.07 -3.35 -3.14
N LEU A 89 11.14 -3.46 -2.20
CA LEU A 89 10.27 -4.63 -2.08
C LEU A 89 9.28 -4.74 -3.23
N CYS A 90 8.72 -3.61 -3.67
CA CYS A 90 7.71 -3.58 -4.71
C CYS A 90 8.31 -3.73 -6.11
N GLU A 91 9.46 -3.13 -6.42
CA GLU A 91 10.16 -3.34 -7.69
C GLU A 91 10.46 -4.83 -7.91
N ALA A 92 11.06 -5.49 -6.90
CA ALA A 92 11.28 -6.93 -6.95
C ALA A 92 9.97 -7.75 -6.95
N GLY A 93 8.90 -7.24 -6.31
CA GLY A 93 7.58 -7.83 -6.31
C GLY A 93 6.91 -7.81 -7.68
N VAL A 94 6.97 -6.71 -8.39
CA VAL A 94 6.45 -6.54 -9.75
C VAL A 94 7.15 -7.47 -10.75
N GLU A 95 8.45 -7.73 -10.53
CA GLU A 95 9.22 -8.65 -11.39
C GLU A 95 8.88 -10.12 -11.11
N SER A 96 8.81 -10.50 -9.84
CA SER A 96 8.60 -11.90 -9.44
C SER A 96 7.14 -12.34 -9.43
N ASN A 97 6.20 -11.41 -9.22
CA ASN A 97 4.75 -11.66 -9.13
C ASN A 97 3.96 -10.60 -9.91
N PRO A 98 4.05 -10.55 -11.25
CA PRO A 98 3.52 -9.46 -12.07
C PRO A 98 1.99 -9.31 -12.05
N ASP A 99 1.26 -10.33 -11.61
CA ASP A 99 -0.21 -10.27 -11.50
C ASP A 99 -0.69 -9.70 -10.15
N MET A 100 0.23 -9.42 -9.20
CA MET A 100 -0.11 -8.82 -7.91
C MET A 100 -0.13 -7.29 -7.98
N LEU A 101 -1.32 -6.73 -8.15
CA LEU A 101 -1.53 -5.30 -8.30
C LEU A 101 -1.15 -4.48 -7.07
N GLU A 102 -1.11 -5.10 -5.89
CA GLU A 102 -0.69 -4.48 -4.63
C GLU A 102 0.73 -3.95 -4.70
N PHE A 103 1.65 -4.65 -5.36
CA PHE A 103 3.04 -4.16 -5.54
C PHE A 103 3.09 -2.91 -6.41
N TYR A 104 2.29 -2.87 -7.47
CA TYR A 104 2.21 -1.69 -8.33
C TYR A 104 1.62 -0.50 -7.58
N PHE A 105 0.59 -0.72 -6.77
CA PHE A 105 -0.08 0.31 -6.01
C PHE A 105 0.86 0.99 -5.00
N TYR A 106 1.52 0.20 -4.14
CA TYR A 106 2.47 0.76 -3.17
C TYR A 106 3.71 1.37 -3.84
N LEU A 107 4.15 0.81 -4.97
CA LEU A 107 5.27 1.37 -5.74
C LEU A 107 4.91 2.73 -6.34
N ALA A 108 3.71 2.88 -6.90
CA ALA A 108 3.23 4.14 -7.45
C ALA A 108 3.16 5.24 -6.38
N ILE A 109 2.63 4.91 -5.19
CA ILE A 109 2.61 5.83 -4.05
C ILE A 109 4.03 6.21 -3.63
N ALA A 110 4.94 5.24 -3.51
CA ALA A 110 6.32 5.48 -3.11
C ALA A 110 7.08 6.35 -4.12
N TYR A 111 6.85 6.15 -5.43
CA TYR A 111 7.41 7.02 -6.47
C TYR A 111 6.87 8.44 -6.38
N ASN A 112 5.57 8.65 -6.15
CA ASN A 112 5.00 9.97 -5.96
C ASN A 112 5.61 10.67 -4.73
N GLN A 113 5.76 9.97 -3.61
CA GLN A 113 6.38 10.52 -2.40
C GLN A 113 7.88 10.85 -2.59
N ALA A 114 8.55 10.13 -3.48
CA ALA A 114 9.94 10.38 -3.84
C ALA A 114 10.10 11.41 -5.00
N GLU A 115 9.02 12.10 -5.39
CA GLU A 115 8.96 13.06 -6.50
C GLU A 115 9.36 12.43 -7.87
N ARG A 116 9.31 11.09 -7.97
CA ARG A 116 9.56 10.31 -9.19
C ARG A 116 8.28 10.17 -10.01
N THR A 117 7.68 11.29 -10.38
CA THR A 117 6.33 11.36 -10.95
C THR A 117 6.19 10.60 -12.27
N ASP A 118 7.21 10.62 -13.14
CA ASP A 118 7.18 9.87 -14.40
C ASP A 118 7.20 8.36 -14.17
N ASP A 119 7.94 7.89 -13.17
CA ASP A 119 7.97 6.48 -12.77
C ASP A 119 6.60 6.06 -12.17
N ALA A 120 5.98 6.93 -11.38
CA ALA A 120 4.63 6.69 -10.85
C ALA A 120 3.60 6.55 -11.97
N LEU A 121 3.62 7.41 -12.99
CA LEU A 121 2.75 7.30 -14.16
C LEU A 121 3.01 5.99 -14.93
N ALA A 122 4.26 5.65 -15.18
CA ALA A 122 4.62 4.46 -15.92
C ALA A 122 4.17 3.17 -15.21
N ILE A 123 4.36 3.09 -13.88
CA ILE A 123 3.97 1.91 -13.11
C ILE A 123 2.45 1.77 -13.00
N CYS A 124 1.70 2.88 -12.88
CA CYS A 124 0.24 2.85 -12.94
C CYS A 124 -0.29 2.35 -14.29
N GLN A 125 0.27 2.84 -15.40
CA GLN A 125 -0.10 2.38 -16.74
C GLN A 125 0.20 0.90 -16.93
N LYS A 126 1.36 0.43 -16.43
CA LYS A 126 1.71 -0.99 -16.43
C LYS A 126 0.71 -1.81 -15.62
N ALA A 127 0.33 -1.36 -14.42
CA ALA A 127 -0.67 -2.01 -13.58
C ALA A 127 -2.02 -2.15 -14.32
N LEU A 128 -2.51 -1.06 -14.91
CA LEU A 128 -3.76 -1.06 -15.66
C LEU A 128 -3.75 -2.05 -16.84
N SER A 129 -2.59 -2.28 -17.47
CA SER A 129 -2.46 -3.28 -18.55
C SER A 129 -2.59 -4.73 -18.07
N HIS A 130 -2.34 -4.98 -16.77
CA HIS A 130 -2.53 -6.29 -16.15
C HIS A 130 -3.95 -6.54 -15.64
N VAL A 131 -4.81 -5.51 -15.58
CA VAL A 131 -6.20 -5.67 -15.17
C VAL A 131 -7.00 -6.27 -16.34
N LYS A 132 -7.38 -7.54 -16.21
CA LYS A 132 -8.14 -8.28 -17.24
C LYS A 132 -9.61 -8.48 -16.85
N ASP A 133 -9.99 -8.08 -15.64
CA ASP A 133 -11.29 -8.39 -15.06
C ASP A 133 -12.02 -7.12 -14.61
N ASP A 134 -13.25 -6.94 -15.15
CA ASP A 134 -14.14 -5.84 -14.76
C ASP A 134 -14.52 -5.85 -13.27
N SER A 135 -14.28 -6.95 -12.54
CA SER A 135 -14.52 -7.00 -11.10
C SER A 135 -13.55 -6.15 -10.27
N LYS A 136 -12.44 -5.71 -10.85
CA LYS A 136 -11.39 -4.92 -10.17
C LYS A 136 -11.58 -3.40 -10.30
N LYS A 137 -12.82 -2.93 -10.40
CA LYS A 137 -13.12 -1.49 -10.60
C LYS A 137 -12.56 -0.60 -9.51
N GLU A 138 -12.57 -1.04 -8.26
CA GLU A 138 -12.02 -0.27 -7.14
C GLU A 138 -10.52 -0.05 -7.31
N VAL A 139 -9.78 -1.11 -7.64
CA VAL A 139 -8.32 -1.04 -7.86
C VAL A 139 -7.99 -0.16 -9.08
N VAL A 140 -8.78 -0.26 -10.16
CA VAL A 140 -8.62 0.62 -11.33
C VAL A 140 -8.85 2.07 -10.96
N SER A 141 -9.87 2.35 -10.14
CA SER A 141 -10.15 3.68 -9.61
C SER A 141 -8.96 4.24 -8.82
N ASP A 142 -8.33 3.42 -7.98
CA ASP A 142 -7.18 3.83 -7.17
C ASP A 142 -5.98 4.21 -8.06
N PHE A 143 -5.70 3.43 -9.12
CA PHE A 143 -4.63 3.80 -10.05
C PHE A 143 -4.92 5.10 -10.80
N TYR A 144 -6.17 5.33 -11.22
CA TYR A 144 -6.53 6.61 -11.86
C TYR A 144 -6.43 7.79 -10.89
N ALA A 145 -6.73 7.60 -9.59
CA ALA A 145 -6.51 8.63 -8.58
C ALA A 145 -5.02 8.99 -8.45
N ILE A 146 -4.13 7.99 -8.37
CA ILE A 146 -2.68 8.21 -8.32
C ILE A 146 -2.17 8.90 -9.61
N ILE A 147 -2.69 8.54 -10.77
CA ILE A 147 -2.39 9.22 -12.04
C ILE A 147 -2.83 10.69 -11.99
N GLY A 148 -3.99 10.97 -11.39
CA GLY A 148 -4.48 12.33 -11.17
C GLY A 148 -3.53 13.15 -10.30
N ASP A 149 -3.09 12.61 -9.16
CA ASP A 149 -2.09 13.23 -8.28
C ASP A 149 -0.78 13.51 -9.02
N ALA A 150 -0.29 12.55 -9.79
CA ALA A 150 0.93 12.65 -10.57
C ALA A 150 0.86 13.74 -11.65
N TYR A 151 -0.24 13.82 -12.40
CA TYR A 151 -0.43 14.91 -13.36
C TYR A 151 -0.58 16.26 -12.69
N HIS A 152 -1.25 16.34 -11.54
CA HIS A 152 -1.34 17.59 -10.79
C HIS A 152 0.04 18.09 -10.35
N THR A 153 0.89 17.20 -9.83
CA THR A 153 2.29 17.52 -9.46
C THR A 153 3.09 18.06 -10.65
N LYS A 154 2.79 17.60 -11.86
CA LYS A 154 3.39 18.11 -13.11
C LYS A 154 2.74 19.40 -13.62
N ASN A 155 1.78 19.99 -12.92
CA ASN A 155 0.95 21.11 -13.35
C ASN A 155 0.17 20.86 -14.65
N LEU A 156 -0.12 19.60 -14.95
CA LEU A 156 -0.94 19.16 -16.08
C LEU A 156 -2.40 18.99 -15.59
N HIS A 157 -3.03 20.13 -15.28
CA HIS A 157 -4.32 20.15 -14.58
C HIS A 157 -5.48 19.50 -15.37
N ALA A 158 -5.50 19.67 -16.70
CA ALA A 158 -6.54 19.06 -17.52
C ALA A 158 -6.46 17.53 -17.50
N GLU A 159 -5.25 16.99 -17.61
CA GLU A 159 -4.97 15.55 -17.52
C GLU A 159 -5.26 15.00 -16.13
N ALA A 160 -4.91 15.77 -15.08
CA ALA A 160 -5.22 15.40 -13.69
C ALA A 160 -6.73 15.27 -13.47
N TYR A 161 -7.51 16.23 -13.92
CA TYR A 161 -8.97 16.18 -13.79
C TYR A 161 -9.61 15.06 -14.59
N ALA A 162 -9.13 14.81 -15.81
CA ALA A 162 -9.59 13.66 -16.61
C ALA A 162 -9.30 12.32 -15.93
N ALA A 163 -8.15 12.21 -15.25
CA ALA A 163 -7.80 11.02 -14.48
C ALA A 163 -8.71 10.84 -13.26
N TYR A 164 -8.98 11.91 -12.49
CA TYR A 164 -9.94 11.83 -11.37
C TYR A 164 -11.37 11.53 -11.83
N ASP A 165 -11.82 12.12 -12.93
CA ASP A 165 -13.13 11.78 -13.50
C ASP A 165 -13.17 10.29 -13.86
N SER A 166 -12.08 9.74 -14.44
CA SER A 166 -11.96 8.30 -14.72
C SER A 166 -12.01 7.47 -13.43
N ALA A 167 -11.29 7.88 -12.38
CA ALA A 167 -11.34 7.21 -11.08
C ALA A 167 -12.78 7.11 -10.55
N LEU A 168 -13.52 8.22 -10.60
CA LEU A 168 -14.90 8.29 -10.09
C LEU A 168 -15.93 7.59 -11.00
N VAL A 169 -15.61 7.35 -12.28
CA VAL A 169 -16.40 6.46 -13.16
C VAL A 169 -16.29 5.01 -12.70
N TYR A 170 -15.08 4.55 -12.34
CA TYR A 170 -14.87 3.18 -11.87
C TYR A 170 -15.35 2.98 -10.43
N ASN A 171 -15.11 3.95 -9.55
CA ASN A 171 -15.59 3.93 -8.17
C ASN A 171 -16.06 5.32 -7.73
N PRO A 172 -17.37 5.64 -7.83
CA PRO A 172 -17.92 6.93 -7.42
C PRO A 172 -17.76 7.25 -5.92
N SER A 173 -17.39 6.24 -5.12
CA SER A 173 -17.16 6.35 -3.68
C SER A 173 -15.69 6.28 -3.30
N ASN A 174 -14.77 6.43 -4.24
CA ASN A 174 -13.35 6.51 -3.93
C ASN A 174 -13.05 7.78 -3.13
N ILE A 175 -12.93 7.61 -1.81
CA ILE A 175 -12.79 8.72 -0.86
C ILE A 175 -11.51 9.51 -1.11
N GLY A 176 -10.41 8.82 -1.42
CA GLY A 176 -9.14 9.47 -1.76
C GLY A 176 -9.24 10.35 -3.01
N ALA A 177 -9.79 9.80 -4.09
CA ALA A 177 -10.03 10.55 -5.32
C ALA A 177 -10.95 11.75 -5.11
N LEU A 178 -12.06 11.56 -4.37
CA LEU A 178 -13.00 12.64 -4.05
C LEU A 178 -12.32 13.77 -3.27
N ASN A 179 -11.53 13.44 -2.25
CA ASN A 179 -10.84 14.43 -1.44
C ASN A 179 -9.81 15.22 -2.25
N ASN A 180 -8.92 14.52 -2.96
CA ASN A 180 -7.82 15.15 -3.68
C ASN A 180 -8.33 16.01 -4.84
N TYR A 181 -9.30 15.50 -5.59
CA TYR A 181 -9.93 16.28 -6.66
C TYR A 181 -10.61 17.54 -6.12
N ALA A 182 -11.39 17.41 -5.04
CA ALA A 182 -12.06 18.55 -4.41
C ALA A 182 -11.05 19.61 -3.93
N TYR A 183 -9.98 19.15 -3.28
CA TYR A 183 -8.91 20.04 -2.82
C TYR A 183 -8.27 20.81 -3.99
N TYR A 184 -7.86 20.14 -5.05
CA TYR A 184 -7.19 20.78 -6.18
C TYR A 184 -8.12 21.75 -6.93
N LEU A 185 -9.39 21.40 -7.14
CA LEU A 185 -10.38 22.34 -7.70
C LEU A 185 -10.49 23.60 -6.83
N SER A 186 -10.50 23.45 -5.51
CA SER A 186 -10.63 24.58 -4.59
C SER A 186 -9.41 25.50 -4.55
N VAL A 187 -8.20 24.93 -4.63
CA VAL A 187 -6.94 25.69 -4.72
C VAL A 187 -6.93 26.55 -5.98
N GLU A 188 -7.40 26.01 -7.10
CA GLU A 188 -7.50 26.73 -8.37
C GLU A 188 -8.76 27.60 -8.49
N ARG A 189 -9.63 27.60 -7.48
CA ARG A 189 -10.92 28.31 -7.48
C ARG A 189 -11.82 27.94 -8.67
N ARG A 190 -11.80 26.66 -9.06
CA ARG A 190 -12.60 26.10 -10.15
C ARG A 190 -13.69 25.20 -9.57
N ASP A 191 -14.85 25.22 -10.19
CA ASP A 191 -15.98 24.32 -9.90
C ASP A 191 -16.19 24.08 -8.39
N LEU A 192 -16.19 25.18 -7.61
CA LEU A 192 -16.25 25.13 -6.14
C LEU A 192 -17.49 24.41 -5.61
N ASP A 193 -18.59 24.41 -6.35
CA ASP A 193 -19.81 23.65 -5.98
C ASP A 193 -19.57 22.15 -6.10
N LYS A 194 -18.89 21.69 -7.18
CA LYS A 194 -18.45 20.30 -7.33
C LYS A 194 -17.45 19.90 -6.25
N ALA A 195 -16.51 20.78 -5.93
CA ALA A 195 -15.54 20.55 -4.88
C ALA A 195 -16.20 20.38 -3.51
N GLU A 196 -17.17 21.23 -3.16
CA GLU A 196 -17.92 21.12 -1.91
C GLU A 196 -18.71 19.80 -1.84
N GLU A 197 -19.43 19.44 -2.90
CA GLU A 197 -20.18 18.19 -2.95
C GLU A 197 -19.30 16.96 -2.73
N MET A 198 -18.15 16.90 -3.41
CA MET A 198 -17.19 15.79 -3.27
C MET A 198 -16.61 15.73 -1.86
N SER A 199 -16.15 16.85 -1.32
CA SER A 199 -15.57 16.92 0.02
C SER A 199 -16.62 16.64 1.11
N TYR A 200 -17.87 17.06 0.94
CA TYR A 200 -18.94 16.67 1.85
C TYR A 200 -19.15 15.15 1.91
N LYS A 201 -19.05 14.46 0.76
CA LYS A 201 -19.13 12.99 0.72
C LYS A 201 -18.00 12.34 1.54
N THR A 202 -16.77 12.89 1.52
CA THR A 202 -15.64 12.37 2.29
C THR A 202 -15.85 12.55 3.80
N VAL A 203 -16.29 13.73 4.24
CA VAL A 203 -16.60 14.00 5.65
C VAL A 203 -17.77 13.15 6.15
N LYS A 204 -18.77 12.90 5.30
CA LYS A 204 -19.91 12.03 5.65
C LYS A 204 -19.48 10.58 5.81
N ALA A 205 -18.52 10.10 4.99
CA ALA A 205 -18.01 8.73 5.07
C ALA A 205 -17.10 8.53 6.29
N GLU A 206 -16.24 9.52 6.58
CA GLU A 206 -15.27 9.48 7.68
C GLU A 206 -15.32 10.78 8.50
N PRO A 207 -16.31 10.96 9.38
CA PRO A 207 -16.55 12.25 10.05
C PRO A 207 -15.48 12.68 11.06
N ASN A 208 -14.58 11.78 11.44
CA ASN A 208 -13.48 12.06 12.39
C ASN A 208 -12.11 12.14 11.68
N ASN A 209 -12.07 12.06 10.35
CA ASN A 209 -10.81 12.16 9.61
C ASN A 209 -10.41 13.63 9.47
N SER A 210 -9.31 14.00 10.14
CA SER A 210 -8.82 15.40 10.17
C SER A 210 -8.50 15.95 8.78
N THR A 211 -7.94 15.13 7.88
CA THR A 211 -7.61 15.54 6.50
C THR A 211 -8.87 15.93 5.72
N TYR A 212 -9.94 15.15 5.83
CA TYR A 212 -11.18 15.43 5.11
C TYR A 212 -11.93 16.63 5.70
N LEU A 213 -11.89 16.78 7.03
CA LEU A 213 -12.44 17.96 7.70
C LEU A 213 -11.69 19.24 7.30
N ASP A 214 -10.37 19.19 7.22
CA ASP A 214 -9.54 20.32 6.81
C ASP A 214 -9.85 20.73 5.35
N THR A 215 -9.88 19.75 4.44
CA THR A 215 -10.25 20.01 3.04
C THR A 215 -11.65 20.65 2.92
N TYR A 216 -12.62 20.13 3.65
CA TYR A 216 -13.99 20.65 3.62
C TYR A 216 -14.07 22.08 4.17
N ALA A 217 -13.43 22.33 5.32
CA ALA A 217 -13.35 23.66 5.90
C ALA A 217 -12.67 24.66 4.98
N TRP A 218 -11.57 24.26 4.33
CA TRP A 218 -10.88 25.07 3.33
C TRP A 218 -11.79 25.46 2.16
N ILE A 219 -12.53 24.50 1.60
CA ILE A 219 -13.46 24.74 0.50
C ILE A 219 -14.55 25.74 0.89
N LEU A 220 -15.16 25.57 2.09
CA LEU A 220 -16.14 26.51 2.60
C LEU A 220 -15.56 27.92 2.76
N PHE A 221 -14.35 28.03 3.28
CA PHE A 221 -13.62 29.30 3.38
C PHE A 221 -13.42 29.94 2.01
N VAL A 222 -12.94 29.21 1.02
CA VAL A 222 -12.73 29.71 -0.35
C VAL A 222 -14.03 30.17 -1.01
N LYS A 223 -15.17 29.52 -0.69
CA LYS A 223 -16.50 29.91 -1.14
C LYS A 223 -17.07 31.13 -0.40
N GLY A 224 -16.47 31.52 0.71
CA GLY A 224 -16.99 32.61 1.56
C GLY A 224 -18.12 32.18 2.50
N ASN A 225 -18.30 30.90 2.74
CA ASN A 225 -19.28 30.32 3.66
C ASN A 225 -18.56 29.99 4.99
N TYR A 226 -18.57 30.95 5.93
CA TYR A 226 -17.99 30.74 7.26
C TYR A 226 -19.05 30.50 8.31
#